data_307d499281f8b50d26fc6c0d4ce6611e
#
_entry.id   307d499281f8b50d26fc6c0d4ce6611e
#
_cell.length_a   1.000
_cell.length_b   1.000
_cell.length_c   1.000
_cell.angle_alpha   90.00
_cell.angle_beta   90.00
_cell.angle_gamma   90.00
#
_symmetry.space_group_name_H-M   'P 1'
#
loop_
_entity.id
_entity.type
_entity.pdbx_description
1 polymer ?
#
loop_
_entity_poly.entity_id
_entity_poly.type
_entity_poly.pdbx_seq_one_letter_code
_entity_poly.pdbx_strand_id
1 'polypeptide(L)'
;KKLCYGGTDINNILPERERFYNKDIELPDYDFFSPTPLKDAKHLADIYFKKGYTEVQAKAGVHNGTFKVYVNYLPIADITYIVPELYDNLLKKVVNIAGIRYCPPNYLRMLMYLELSRPLGDVSRWEKVLKRLTILNRNYPLSASNCDINAIQRIFDRGYKTASDSLGGFIDDETEFQNLEEKIFLITRETLSALGCVFFGAFANLLYLKNKKEI
;
A
#
# COMPACT_ATOMS: atom_id res chain seq x y z
N LYS A 1 15.69 -10.74 13.53
CA LYS A 1 15.82 -9.47 12.79
C LYS A 1 14.46 -9.18 12.18
N LYS A 2 13.84 -8.05 12.54
CA LYS A 2 12.47 -7.68 12.10
C LYS A 2 12.54 -6.59 11.04
N LEU A 3 11.47 -6.40 10.33
CA LEU A 3 11.34 -5.43 9.24
C LEU A 3 10.57 -4.21 9.77
N CYS A 4 11.24 -3.09 9.92
CA CYS A 4 10.62 -1.84 10.33
C CYS A 4 9.77 -1.27 9.19
N TYR A 5 8.63 -0.64 9.53
CA TYR A 5 7.78 0.08 8.59
C TYR A 5 7.17 1.31 9.28
N GLY A 6 6.24 2.01 8.64
CA GLY A 6 5.51 3.11 9.25
C GLY A 6 6.30 4.42 9.32
N GLY A 7 5.94 5.25 10.29
CA GLY A 7 6.49 6.60 10.43
C GLY A 7 7.99 6.62 10.74
N THR A 8 8.42 5.78 11.64
CA THR A 8 9.84 5.66 12.04
C THR A 8 10.72 5.15 10.89
N ASP A 9 10.20 4.23 10.09
CA ASP A 9 10.87 3.77 8.88
C ASP A 9 11.08 4.93 7.90
N ILE A 10 9.98 5.57 7.47
CA ILE A 10 10.05 6.70 6.52
C ILE A 10 11.03 7.75 7.02
N ASN A 11 10.93 8.16 8.29
CA ASN A 11 11.81 9.15 8.87
C ASN A 11 13.30 8.77 8.80
N ASN A 12 13.61 7.50 9.08
CA ASN A 12 14.99 7.06 9.21
C ASN A 12 15.67 6.78 7.87
N ILE A 13 14.92 6.44 6.82
CA ILE A 13 15.47 6.30 5.47
C ILE A 13 15.66 7.64 4.75
N LEU A 14 14.99 8.71 5.22
CA LEU A 14 15.14 10.05 4.64
C LEU A 14 16.48 10.69 5.00
N PRO A 15 17.00 11.59 4.14
CA PRO A 15 18.11 12.46 4.48
C PRO A 15 17.81 13.24 5.76
N GLU A 16 18.81 13.52 6.57
CA GLU A 16 18.64 14.13 7.90
C GLU A 16 17.82 15.42 7.87
N ARG A 17 18.06 16.29 6.88
CA ARG A 17 17.34 17.57 6.68
C ARG A 17 15.85 17.44 6.35
N GLU A 18 15.41 16.24 5.95
CA GLU A 18 14.03 15.95 5.54
C GLU A 18 13.27 15.12 6.59
N ARG A 19 13.96 14.76 7.68
CA ARG A 19 13.36 14.03 8.80
C ARG A 19 12.35 14.89 9.51
N PHE A 20 11.23 14.26 9.91
CA PHE A 20 10.11 14.95 10.52
C PHE A 20 9.91 14.63 12.01
N TYR A 21 10.61 13.63 12.56
CA TYR A 21 10.63 13.39 14.00
C TYR A 21 11.77 14.13 14.67
N ASN A 22 11.44 14.94 15.66
CA ASN A 22 12.43 15.55 16.55
C ASN A 22 12.59 14.66 17.79
N LYS A 23 13.69 13.95 17.88
CA LYS A 23 14.00 13.01 18.97
C LYS A 23 14.15 13.69 20.34
N ASP A 24 14.39 15.00 20.38
CA ASP A 24 14.49 15.77 21.62
C ASP A 24 13.10 16.05 22.22
N ILE A 25 12.05 15.96 21.43
CA ILE A 25 10.67 16.27 21.83
C ILE A 25 9.80 15.01 21.85
N GLU A 26 10.00 14.10 20.93
CA GLU A 26 9.13 12.93 20.69
C GLU A 26 9.97 11.68 20.49
N LEU A 27 9.70 10.65 21.29
CA LEU A 27 10.21 9.30 21.05
C LEU A 27 9.15 8.51 20.27
N PRO A 28 9.28 8.38 18.95
CA PRO A 28 8.31 7.62 18.18
C PRO A 28 8.42 6.15 18.51
N ASP A 29 7.29 5.45 18.55
CA ASP A 29 7.24 4.01 18.59
C ASP A 29 7.80 3.40 17.30
N TYR A 30 8.13 2.11 17.40
CA TYR A 30 8.61 1.34 16.26
C TYR A 30 7.51 0.43 15.75
N ASP A 31 7.18 0.57 14.49
CA ASP A 31 6.32 -0.36 13.77
C ASP A 31 7.14 -1.46 13.10
N PHE A 32 6.84 -2.73 13.38
CA PHE A 32 7.53 -3.88 12.80
C PHE A 32 6.56 -4.86 12.14
N PHE A 33 6.93 -5.35 10.99
CA PHE A 33 6.30 -6.53 10.40
C PHE A 33 6.94 -7.82 10.89
N SER A 34 6.11 -8.82 11.12
CA SER A 34 6.52 -10.16 11.47
C SER A 34 5.53 -11.23 11.00
N PRO A 35 5.99 -12.39 10.53
CA PRO A 35 5.15 -13.56 10.32
C PRO A 35 4.61 -14.19 11.62
N THR A 36 5.22 -13.84 12.77
CA THR A 36 4.87 -14.38 14.09
C THR A 36 4.73 -13.26 15.14
N PRO A 37 3.84 -12.27 14.96
CA PRO A 37 3.86 -11.04 15.73
C PRO A 37 3.59 -11.24 17.22
N LEU A 38 2.68 -12.15 17.59
CA LEU A 38 2.42 -12.46 19.01
C LEU A 38 3.66 -13.02 19.72
N LYS A 39 4.37 -13.95 19.08
CA LYS A 39 5.59 -14.54 19.64
C LYS A 39 6.66 -13.47 19.82
N ASP A 40 6.80 -12.58 18.85
CA ASP A 40 7.78 -11.52 18.87
C ASP A 40 7.47 -10.44 19.89
N ALA A 41 6.20 -10.07 20.06
CA ALA A 41 5.76 -9.12 21.09
C ALA A 41 6.04 -9.66 22.51
N LYS A 42 5.69 -10.91 22.76
CA LYS A 42 6.02 -11.58 24.02
C LYS A 42 7.53 -11.60 24.28
N HIS A 43 8.30 -12.00 23.27
CA HIS A 43 9.75 -12.05 23.39
C HIS A 43 10.38 -10.67 23.67
N LEU A 44 9.89 -9.62 23.02
CA LEU A 44 10.33 -8.25 23.28
C LEU A 44 10.00 -7.82 24.72
N ALA A 45 8.78 -8.11 25.20
CA ALA A 45 8.37 -7.84 26.56
C ALA A 45 9.28 -8.58 27.57
N ASP A 46 9.58 -9.87 27.34
CA ASP A 46 10.48 -10.66 28.18
C ASP A 46 11.90 -10.07 28.25
N ILE A 47 12.39 -9.51 27.15
CA ILE A 47 13.71 -8.84 27.12
C ILE A 47 13.71 -7.62 28.05
N TYR A 48 12.68 -6.78 28.00
CA TYR A 48 12.58 -5.61 28.89
C TYR A 48 12.41 -6.01 30.34
N PHE A 49 11.55 -7.01 30.64
CA PHE A 49 11.38 -7.53 31.96
C PHE A 49 12.70 -8.06 32.56
N LYS A 50 13.46 -8.84 31.80
CA LYS A 50 14.79 -9.33 32.19
C LYS A 50 15.82 -8.21 32.42
N LYS A 51 15.61 -7.03 31.81
CA LYS A 51 16.45 -5.84 32.03
C LYS A 51 16.03 -5.04 33.28
N GLY A 52 15.05 -5.52 34.05
CA GLY A 52 14.61 -4.90 35.30
C GLY A 52 13.46 -3.92 35.19
N TYR A 53 12.80 -3.82 34.02
CA TYR A 53 11.56 -3.04 33.90
C TYR A 53 10.41 -3.86 34.46
N THR A 54 9.63 -3.28 35.37
CA THR A 54 8.52 -3.99 36.06
C THR A 54 7.18 -3.86 35.34
N GLU A 55 6.92 -2.69 34.76
CA GLU A 55 5.65 -2.39 34.06
C GLU A 55 5.81 -2.68 32.56
N VAL A 56 5.85 -3.98 32.20
CA VAL A 56 5.99 -4.43 30.82
C VAL A 56 4.75 -5.18 30.38
N GLN A 57 4.16 -4.80 29.26
CA GLN A 57 2.96 -5.40 28.72
C GLN A 57 3.11 -5.70 27.23
N ALA A 58 2.62 -6.88 26.82
CA ALA A 58 2.37 -7.20 25.42
C ALA A 58 0.88 -7.51 25.26
N LYS A 59 0.16 -6.72 24.47
CA LYS A 59 -1.30 -6.86 24.28
C LYS A 59 -1.70 -6.70 22.82
N ALA A 60 -2.89 -7.21 22.48
CA ALA A 60 -3.47 -7.01 21.15
C ALA A 60 -3.70 -5.52 20.89
N GLY A 61 -3.37 -5.06 19.68
CA GLY A 61 -3.70 -3.73 19.18
C GLY A 61 -5.15 -3.67 18.69
N VAL A 62 -5.55 -2.47 18.25
CA VAL A 62 -6.88 -2.24 17.66
C VAL A 62 -7.02 -2.93 16.31
N HIS A 63 -5.93 -2.97 15.53
CA HIS A 63 -5.92 -3.63 14.23
C HIS A 63 -5.67 -5.13 14.39
N ASN A 64 -6.46 -5.93 13.67
CA ASN A 64 -6.28 -7.38 13.68
C ASN A 64 -4.86 -7.76 13.24
N GLY A 65 -4.25 -8.69 13.97
CA GLY A 65 -2.87 -9.14 13.72
C GLY A 65 -1.78 -8.20 14.23
N THR A 66 -2.13 -7.09 14.91
CA THR A 66 -1.15 -6.19 15.54
C THR A 66 -1.07 -6.44 17.04
N PHE A 67 0.15 -6.49 17.57
CA PHE A 67 0.43 -6.60 19.00
C PHE A 67 1.33 -5.45 19.43
N LYS A 68 0.92 -4.78 20.51
CA LYS A 68 1.61 -3.62 21.08
C LYS A 68 2.43 -4.02 22.28
N VAL A 69 3.62 -3.47 22.39
CA VAL A 69 4.49 -3.64 23.55
C VAL A 69 4.64 -2.31 24.26
N TYR A 70 4.37 -2.33 25.56
CA TYR A 70 4.52 -1.16 26.43
C TYR A 70 5.58 -1.43 27.49
N VAL A 71 6.33 -0.41 27.85
CA VAL A 71 7.28 -0.41 28.96
C VAL A 71 7.06 0.85 29.77
N ASN A 72 6.80 0.71 31.05
CA ASN A 72 6.43 1.84 31.93
C ASN A 72 5.31 2.70 31.34
N TYR A 73 4.27 2.04 30.83
CA TYR A 73 3.10 2.65 30.17
C TYR A 73 3.39 3.35 28.83
N LEU A 74 4.64 3.44 28.41
CA LEU A 74 5.01 4.03 27.11
C LEU A 74 4.91 2.97 25.99
N PRO A 75 4.22 3.26 24.88
CA PRO A 75 4.23 2.39 23.71
C PRO A 75 5.63 2.43 23.09
N ILE A 76 6.25 1.26 22.93
CA ILE A 76 7.60 1.16 22.37
C ILE A 76 7.64 0.47 21.03
N ALA A 77 6.70 -0.45 20.77
CA ALA A 77 6.64 -1.14 19.50
C ALA A 77 5.24 -1.67 19.19
N ASP A 78 4.87 -1.55 17.93
CA ASP A 78 3.74 -2.22 17.30
C ASP A 78 4.26 -3.31 16.38
N ILE A 79 3.83 -4.56 16.57
CA ILE A 79 4.28 -5.69 15.77
C ILE A 79 3.08 -6.26 15.01
N THR A 80 3.09 -6.11 13.71
CA THR A 80 1.97 -6.44 12.83
C THR A 80 2.26 -7.67 11.98
N TYR A 81 1.24 -8.51 11.84
CA TYR A 81 1.32 -9.69 10.99
C TYR A 81 1.49 -9.32 9.53
N ILE A 82 2.36 -10.04 8.89
CA ILE A 82 2.53 -10.07 7.43
C ILE A 82 2.71 -11.51 6.98
N VAL A 83 2.15 -11.86 5.82
CA VAL A 83 2.31 -13.22 5.28
C VAL A 83 3.77 -13.54 4.99
N PRO A 84 4.25 -14.77 5.26
CA PRO A 84 5.65 -15.12 5.15
C PRO A 84 6.26 -14.84 3.78
N GLU A 85 5.53 -15.14 2.71
CA GLU A 85 6.00 -14.97 1.32
C GLU A 85 6.29 -13.50 1.00
N LEU A 86 5.41 -12.58 1.47
CA LEU A 86 5.62 -11.15 1.29
C LEU A 86 6.77 -10.65 2.17
N TYR A 87 6.85 -11.14 3.40
CA TYR A 87 7.94 -10.82 4.32
C TYR A 87 9.31 -11.17 3.71
N ASP A 88 9.45 -12.38 3.19
CA ASP A 88 10.68 -12.86 2.57
C ASP A 88 11.04 -12.08 1.29
N ASN A 89 10.05 -11.69 0.51
CA ASN A 89 10.26 -10.86 -0.67
C ASN A 89 10.72 -9.44 -0.30
N LEU A 90 10.15 -8.84 0.74
CA LEU A 90 10.58 -7.53 1.22
C LEU A 90 12.00 -7.57 1.78
N LEU A 91 12.38 -8.65 2.47
CA LEU A 91 13.73 -8.83 3.00
C LEU A 91 14.83 -8.79 1.94
N LYS A 92 14.52 -9.12 0.69
CA LYS A 92 15.48 -9.06 -0.43
C LYS A 92 15.82 -7.62 -0.86
N LYS A 93 14.99 -6.64 -0.49
CA LYS A 93 15.07 -5.24 -0.95
C LYS A 93 15.11 -4.22 0.19
N VAL A 94 15.45 -4.66 1.40
CA VAL A 94 15.48 -3.79 2.59
C VAL A 94 16.57 -2.73 2.51
N VAL A 95 16.29 -1.59 3.13
CA VAL A 95 17.30 -0.59 3.45
C VAL A 95 17.85 -0.89 4.86
N ASN A 96 19.17 -1.06 5.00
CA ASN A 96 19.81 -1.33 6.30
C ASN A 96 20.48 -0.06 6.81
N ILE A 97 20.05 0.42 7.97
CA ILE A 97 20.65 1.57 8.64
C ILE A 97 20.84 1.22 10.12
N ALA A 98 22.04 1.37 10.62
CA ALA A 98 22.41 1.09 12.03
C ALA A 98 21.92 -0.28 12.55
N GLY A 99 21.93 -1.31 11.69
CA GLY A 99 21.54 -2.67 12.05
C GLY A 99 20.03 -2.94 12.05
N ILE A 100 19.21 -1.94 11.77
CA ILE A 100 17.76 -2.06 11.58
C ILE A 100 17.45 -2.22 10.09
N ARG A 101 16.51 -3.11 9.78
CA ARG A 101 16.01 -3.34 8.43
C ARG A 101 14.74 -2.53 8.21
N TYR A 102 14.76 -1.67 7.24
CA TYR A 102 13.66 -0.82 6.85
C TYR A 102 13.00 -1.31 5.57
N CYS A 103 11.69 -1.14 5.46
CA CYS A 103 10.94 -1.48 4.26
C CYS A 103 11.43 -0.70 3.04
N PRO A 104 11.36 -1.29 1.84
CA PRO A 104 11.71 -0.56 0.63
C PRO A 104 10.77 0.65 0.43
N PRO A 105 11.26 1.82 -0.07
CA PRO A 105 10.46 3.02 -0.28
C PRO A 105 9.18 2.80 -1.09
N ASN A 106 9.23 1.93 -2.10
CA ASN A 106 8.06 1.61 -2.92
C ASN A 106 6.95 0.88 -2.14
N TYR A 107 7.32 0.03 -1.19
CA TYR A 107 6.35 -0.63 -0.33
C TYR A 107 5.71 0.34 0.66
N LEU A 108 6.50 1.23 1.28
CA LEU A 108 6.00 2.30 2.14
C LEU A 108 5.03 3.22 1.40
N ARG A 109 5.38 3.59 0.17
CA ARG A 109 4.53 4.38 -0.73
C ARG A 109 3.19 3.70 -0.98
N MET A 110 3.21 2.40 -1.29
CA MET A 110 1.99 1.61 -1.50
C MET A 110 1.11 1.62 -0.24
N LEU A 111 1.69 1.43 0.96
CA LEU A 111 0.94 1.48 2.21
C LEU A 111 0.28 2.84 2.45
N MET A 112 0.98 3.94 2.13
CA MET A 112 0.41 5.28 2.25
C MET A 112 -0.72 5.53 1.25
N TYR A 113 -0.59 5.08 0.01
CA TYR A 113 -1.69 5.14 -0.94
C TYR A 113 -2.89 4.32 -0.49
N LEU A 114 -2.67 3.11 0.05
CA LEU A 114 -3.75 2.30 0.63
C LEU A 114 -4.45 3.01 1.78
N GLU A 115 -3.72 3.71 2.66
CA GLU A 115 -4.31 4.47 3.75
C GLU A 115 -5.16 5.65 3.24
N LEU A 116 -4.66 6.38 2.24
CA LEU A 116 -5.38 7.51 1.62
C LEU A 116 -6.60 7.08 0.79
N SER A 117 -6.66 5.83 0.35
CA SER A 117 -7.74 5.32 -0.53
C SER A 117 -8.85 4.59 0.21
N ARG A 118 -8.75 4.41 1.53
CA ARG A 118 -9.76 3.67 2.30
C ARG A 118 -11.02 4.50 2.49
N PRO A 119 -12.21 4.05 2.03
CA PRO A 119 -13.45 4.82 2.14
C PRO A 119 -13.86 5.11 3.58
N LEU A 120 -13.57 4.18 4.50
CA LEU A 120 -13.86 4.31 5.94
C LEU A 120 -12.56 4.54 6.76
N GLY A 121 -11.54 5.11 6.12
CA GLY A 121 -10.28 5.43 6.78
C GLY A 121 -10.39 6.62 7.73
N ASP A 122 -9.43 6.75 8.63
CA ASP A 122 -9.32 7.90 9.52
C ASP A 122 -8.80 9.13 8.74
N VAL A 123 -9.74 9.96 8.29
CA VAL A 123 -9.45 11.18 7.52
C VAL A 123 -8.59 12.18 8.29
N SER A 124 -8.59 12.13 9.62
CA SER A 124 -7.76 13.03 10.44
C SER A 124 -6.27 12.83 10.21
N ARG A 125 -5.88 11.66 9.71
CA ARG A 125 -4.50 11.29 9.41
C ARG A 125 -4.05 11.63 7.99
N TRP A 126 -4.97 11.93 7.08
CA TRP A 126 -4.68 12.06 5.66
C TRP A 126 -3.66 13.16 5.35
N GLU A 127 -3.76 14.31 6.01
CA GLU A 127 -2.79 15.40 5.84
C GLU A 127 -1.36 14.95 6.21
N LYS A 128 -1.23 14.26 7.34
CA LYS A 128 0.05 13.70 7.82
C LYS A 128 0.61 12.66 6.84
N VAL A 129 -0.24 11.77 6.33
CA VAL A 129 0.15 10.73 5.37
C VAL A 129 0.55 11.35 4.05
N LEU A 130 -0.20 12.32 3.53
CA LEU A 130 0.10 13.01 2.27
C LEU A 130 1.43 13.79 2.35
N LYS A 131 1.71 14.46 3.46
CA LYS A 131 3.00 15.15 3.69
C LYS A 131 4.16 14.14 3.63
N ARG A 132 4.05 13.02 4.32
CA ARG A 132 5.06 11.95 4.31
C ARG A 132 5.26 11.33 2.93
N LEU A 133 4.17 11.08 2.22
CA LEU A 133 4.19 10.56 0.85
C LEU A 133 4.90 11.54 -0.10
N THR A 134 4.62 12.84 0.02
CA THR A 134 5.26 13.89 -0.79
C THR A 134 6.78 13.93 -0.56
N ILE A 135 7.21 13.89 0.71
CA ILE A 135 8.64 13.86 1.05
C ILE A 135 9.30 12.57 0.53
N LEU A 136 8.64 11.42 0.71
CA LEU A 136 9.16 10.15 0.22
C LEU A 136 9.30 10.14 -1.30
N ASN A 137 8.30 10.62 -2.03
CA ASN A 137 8.33 10.68 -3.50
C ASN A 137 9.45 11.58 -4.03
N ARG A 138 9.72 12.69 -3.34
CA ARG A 138 10.81 13.61 -3.71
C ARG A 138 12.19 12.97 -3.54
N ASN A 139 12.40 12.22 -2.47
CA ASN A 139 13.70 11.62 -2.15
C ASN A 139 13.91 10.25 -2.82
N TYR A 140 12.83 9.55 -3.08
CA TYR A 140 12.82 8.24 -3.74
C TYR A 140 11.86 8.27 -4.92
N PRO A 141 12.20 9.00 -6.01
CA PRO A 141 11.32 9.06 -7.18
C PRO A 141 11.11 7.66 -7.77
N LEU A 142 9.93 7.45 -8.33
CA LEU A 142 9.65 6.24 -9.08
C LEU A 142 10.55 6.22 -10.32
N SER A 143 11.53 5.35 -10.31
CA SER A 143 12.31 5.02 -11.49
C SER A 143 11.84 3.67 -12.00
N ALA A 144 11.14 3.67 -13.11
CA ALA A 144 10.81 2.44 -13.80
C ALA A 144 11.46 2.51 -15.17
N SER A 145 12.48 1.70 -15.38
CA SER A 145 13.08 1.53 -16.70
C SER A 145 12.10 1.01 -17.75
N ASN A 146 10.95 0.44 -17.33
CA ASN A 146 9.95 -0.17 -18.18
C ASN A 146 8.50 0.24 -17.86
N CYS A 147 8.28 1.24 -17.01
CA CYS A 147 6.95 1.69 -16.63
C CYS A 147 6.93 3.22 -16.64
N ASP A 148 6.77 3.79 -17.83
CA ASP A 148 6.49 5.20 -18.00
C ASP A 148 5.02 5.43 -17.58
N ILE A 149 4.80 6.30 -16.58
CA ILE A 149 3.45 6.70 -16.15
C ILE A 149 2.65 7.24 -17.34
N ASN A 150 3.30 7.97 -18.24
CA ASN A 150 2.68 8.44 -19.48
C ASN A 150 2.34 7.28 -20.43
N ALA A 151 3.09 6.18 -20.40
CA ALA A 151 2.74 4.98 -21.17
C ALA A 151 1.53 4.28 -20.56
N ILE A 152 1.45 4.19 -19.23
CA ILE A 152 0.27 3.65 -18.53
C ILE A 152 -0.94 4.53 -18.78
N GLN A 153 -0.79 5.86 -18.67
CA GLN A 153 -1.86 6.80 -18.98
C GLN A 153 -2.31 6.67 -20.44
N ARG A 154 -1.38 6.54 -21.38
CA ARG A 154 -1.72 6.29 -22.80
C ARG A 154 -2.43 4.96 -23.03
N ILE A 155 -2.14 3.92 -22.22
CA ILE A 155 -2.87 2.65 -22.27
C ILE A 155 -4.31 2.87 -21.79
N PHE A 156 -4.52 3.62 -20.72
CA PHE A 156 -5.86 3.98 -20.25
C PHE A 156 -6.62 4.88 -21.24
N ASP A 157 -5.97 5.91 -21.77
CA ASP A 157 -6.57 6.86 -22.72
C ASP A 157 -6.90 6.21 -24.07
N ARG A 158 -6.08 5.26 -24.51
CA ARG A 158 -6.24 4.52 -25.75
C ARG A 158 -6.98 3.19 -25.56
N GLY A 159 -7.10 2.75 -24.29
CA GLY A 159 -7.79 1.55 -23.84
C GLY A 159 -7.69 0.36 -24.80
N TYR A 160 -8.68 0.26 -25.64
CA TYR A 160 -8.84 -0.83 -26.59
C TYR A 160 -7.89 -0.78 -27.82
N LYS A 161 -7.35 0.40 -28.18
CA LYS A 161 -6.44 0.49 -29.33
C LYS A 161 -5.14 -0.28 -29.15
N THR A 162 -4.67 -0.43 -27.90
CA THR A 162 -3.48 -1.24 -27.64
C THR A 162 -3.78 -2.74 -27.66
N ALA A 163 -5.01 -3.12 -27.28
CA ALA A 163 -5.48 -4.49 -27.44
C ALA A 163 -5.73 -4.80 -28.92
N SER A 164 -6.28 -3.87 -29.72
CA SER A 164 -6.43 -4.02 -31.16
C SER A 164 -5.10 -4.09 -31.90
N ASP A 165 -4.13 -3.26 -31.54
CA ASP A 165 -2.78 -3.34 -32.11
C ASP A 165 -2.08 -4.67 -31.81
N SER A 166 -2.39 -5.27 -30.64
CA SER A 166 -1.85 -6.57 -30.23
C SER A 166 -2.60 -7.74 -30.85
N LEU A 167 -3.91 -7.60 -31.10
CA LEU A 167 -4.78 -8.60 -31.73
C LEU A 167 -4.91 -8.37 -33.24
N GLY A 168 -4.68 -7.14 -33.71
CA GLY A 168 -4.76 -6.75 -35.13
C GLY A 168 -3.81 -7.50 -36.05
N GLY A 169 -2.78 -8.19 -35.49
CA GLY A 169 -1.98 -9.16 -36.23
C GLY A 169 -2.71 -10.47 -36.57
N PHE A 170 -3.94 -10.67 -36.04
CA PHE A 170 -4.76 -11.85 -36.24
C PHE A 170 -6.11 -11.57 -36.92
N ILE A 171 -6.50 -10.30 -37.04
CA ILE A 171 -7.77 -9.88 -37.63
C ILE A 171 -7.51 -8.77 -38.63
N ASP A 172 -7.62 -9.10 -39.92
CA ASP A 172 -7.31 -8.19 -41.04
C ASP A 172 -8.40 -7.13 -41.28
N ASP A 173 -9.56 -7.19 -40.60
CA ASP A 173 -10.69 -6.28 -40.78
C ASP A 173 -11.03 -5.54 -39.48
N GLU A 174 -10.87 -4.20 -39.50
CA GLU A 174 -11.19 -3.34 -38.36
C GLU A 174 -12.68 -3.42 -37.96
N THR A 175 -13.56 -3.72 -38.90
CA THR A 175 -15.00 -3.90 -38.65
C THR A 175 -15.28 -5.20 -37.92
N GLU A 176 -14.61 -6.27 -38.29
CA GLU A 176 -14.72 -7.57 -37.63
C GLU A 176 -14.18 -7.49 -36.20
N PHE A 177 -13.09 -6.76 -35.99
CA PHE A 177 -12.54 -6.52 -34.66
C PHE A 177 -13.49 -5.74 -33.76
N GLN A 178 -14.09 -4.64 -34.25
CA GLN A 178 -15.07 -3.84 -33.50
C GLN A 178 -16.31 -4.68 -33.11
N ASN A 179 -16.81 -5.50 -34.02
CA ASN A 179 -17.92 -6.41 -33.75
C ASN A 179 -17.58 -7.47 -32.69
N LEU A 180 -16.33 -7.96 -32.68
CA LEU A 180 -15.87 -8.93 -31.68
C LEU A 180 -15.71 -8.25 -30.30
N GLU A 181 -15.17 -7.04 -30.24
CA GLU A 181 -15.07 -6.29 -28.99
C GLU A 181 -16.46 -6.00 -28.39
N GLU A 182 -17.39 -5.53 -29.21
CA GLU A 182 -18.76 -5.27 -28.76
C GLU A 182 -19.44 -6.53 -28.24
N LYS A 183 -19.25 -7.66 -28.93
CA LYS A 183 -19.79 -8.95 -28.51
C LYS A 183 -19.18 -9.42 -27.19
N ILE A 184 -17.86 -9.35 -27.04
CA ILE A 184 -17.17 -9.71 -25.78
C ILE A 184 -17.68 -8.80 -24.65
N PHE A 185 -17.77 -7.51 -24.90
CA PHE A 185 -18.26 -6.54 -23.93
C PHE A 185 -19.69 -6.85 -23.48
N LEU A 186 -20.59 -7.12 -24.41
CA LEU A 186 -22.01 -7.44 -24.12
C LEU A 186 -22.11 -8.71 -23.29
N ILE A 187 -21.42 -9.79 -23.68
CA ILE A 187 -21.41 -11.07 -22.95
C ILE A 187 -20.87 -10.87 -21.53
N THR A 188 -19.77 -10.11 -21.40
CA THR A 188 -19.18 -9.82 -20.09
C THR A 188 -20.14 -9.04 -19.20
N ARG A 189 -20.77 -8.00 -19.73
CA ARG A 189 -21.78 -7.19 -19.03
C ARG A 189 -22.95 -8.04 -18.56
N GLU A 190 -23.52 -8.85 -19.45
CA GLU A 190 -24.67 -9.71 -19.15
C GLU A 190 -24.33 -10.76 -18.10
N THR A 191 -23.15 -11.39 -18.22
CA THR A 191 -22.67 -12.39 -17.26
C THR A 191 -22.49 -11.77 -15.87
N LEU A 192 -21.82 -10.63 -15.77
CA LEU A 192 -21.59 -9.95 -14.50
C LEU A 192 -22.90 -9.43 -13.89
N SER A 193 -23.83 -8.95 -14.71
CA SER A 193 -25.15 -8.54 -14.25
C SER A 193 -25.96 -9.71 -13.69
N ALA A 194 -25.92 -10.85 -14.36
CA ALA A 194 -26.58 -12.07 -13.89
C ALA A 194 -25.99 -12.61 -12.58
N LEU A 195 -24.70 -12.37 -12.34
CA LEU A 195 -24.02 -12.69 -11.09
C LEU A 195 -24.29 -11.66 -9.96
N GLY A 196 -25.07 -10.62 -10.21
CA GLY A 196 -25.38 -9.57 -9.23
C GLY A 196 -24.23 -8.60 -8.97
N CYS A 197 -23.26 -8.51 -9.88
CA CYS A 197 -22.15 -7.59 -9.75
C CYS A 197 -22.59 -6.13 -9.90
N VAL A 198 -21.98 -5.23 -9.11
CA VAL A 198 -22.20 -3.79 -9.18
C VAL A 198 -21.12 -3.14 -10.02
N PHE A 199 -21.52 -2.46 -11.09
CA PHE A 199 -20.60 -1.73 -11.95
C PHE A 199 -20.21 -0.39 -11.32
N PHE A 200 -18.98 0.03 -11.48
CA PHE A 200 -18.46 1.32 -11.02
C PHE A 200 -17.52 1.96 -12.05
N GLY A 201 -17.16 3.22 -11.80
CA GLY A 201 -16.25 3.96 -12.66
C GLY A 201 -16.91 4.64 -13.85
N ALA A 202 -16.11 5.02 -14.84
CA ALA A 202 -16.55 5.80 -15.99
C ALA A 202 -17.65 5.11 -16.80
N PHE A 203 -17.60 3.80 -16.93
CA PHE A 203 -18.58 3.03 -17.65
C PHE A 203 -19.97 3.03 -16.96
N ALA A 204 -20.00 2.90 -15.64
CA ALA A 204 -21.24 3.01 -14.87
C ALA A 204 -21.86 4.40 -15.03
N ASN A 205 -21.04 5.46 -15.00
CA ASN A 205 -21.48 6.82 -15.26
C ASN A 205 -22.07 6.99 -16.66
N LEU A 206 -21.39 6.44 -17.68
CA LEU A 206 -21.87 6.51 -19.06
C LEU A 206 -23.24 5.85 -19.23
N LEU A 207 -23.46 4.67 -18.66
CA LEU A 207 -24.76 3.98 -18.68
C LEU A 207 -25.84 4.78 -17.95
N TYR A 208 -25.51 5.35 -16.79
CA TYR A 208 -26.43 6.13 -15.99
C TYR A 208 -26.87 7.42 -16.72
N LEU A 209 -25.93 8.13 -17.30
CA LEU A 209 -26.16 9.37 -18.05
C LEU A 209 -26.94 9.11 -19.34
N LYS A 210 -26.61 8.07 -20.09
CA LYS A 210 -27.31 7.69 -21.34
C LYS A 210 -28.77 7.38 -21.11
N ASN A 211 -29.14 6.84 -19.95
CA ASN A 211 -30.51 6.54 -19.59
C ASN A 211 -31.30 7.77 -19.11
N LYS A 212 -30.63 8.85 -18.71
CA LYS A 212 -31.31 10.06 -18.21
C LYS A 212 -31.54 11.15 -19.23
N LYS A 213 -31.12 11.00 -20.49
CA LYS A 213 -31.21 12.03 -21.55
C LYS A 213 -30.64 13.40 -21.14
N GLU A 214 -29.73 13.44 -20.20
CA GLU A 214 -29.07 14.64 -19.69
C GLU A 214 -27.60 14.64 -20.10
N ILE A 215 -27.37 15.03 -21.34
CA ILE A 215 -26.13 15.68 -21.76
C ILE A 215 -26.45 16.53 -22.98
#